data_056e692e896b9a10d2af85bdccb45180
#
_entry.id   056e692e896b9a10d2af85bdccb45180
#
_cell.length_a   1.000
_cell.length_b   1.000
_cell.length_c   1.000
_cell.angle_alpha   90.00
_cell.angle_beta   90.00
_cell.angle_gamma   90.00
#
_symmetry.space_group_name_H-M   'P 1'
#
loop_
_entity.id
_entity.type
_entity.pdbx_description
1 polymer ?
#
loop_
_entity_poly.entity_id
_entity_poly.type
_entity_poly.pdbx_seq_one_letter_code
_entity_poly.pdbx_strand_id
1 'polypeptide(L)'
;MESQICSYFYVRILDIGAGFKPFDYQKVAAEKWIEKNKGIIAFATGTGKTKTAIYAFDQLMKKEGPKVFLITVPDKTLVEQWSKELLNYWGNLVKCYSENNQWVNQLKNKIDYWKLEPDEPLFIVTTNQTFHGEKFMRQIKKLNKDYIFLADECHRLGTDNLLNSLPSVERRLGLSATPTIYMSEEKTGRLFNYFGGILAEYSLEKAIEDGKLTQYEYHPVKVRLSDDEMEKYKELTHKIVQMLGSDDENNLDGLSLEAQMLLFKRARIIYGAYDKIIKLESLLDNLKNQKNMLIYCGATSLSEGIVGNTEGNELDQSNTEASKKQIEIVNQMLKGKGILAAQYTKDESGNERQDRIDAFKSGVIDTLVAIKALDEGVDIPEISIGIIMASSGNPREFIQRRGRLLRKSAGKEIAVIYDMVVLGEESDYDGINMTELKRVAEFSKAAKNKNEILNEYQELFDRYLEEKEDE
;
A
#
# COMPACT_ATOMS: atom_id res chain seq x y z
N MET A 1 43.99 43.14 6.45
CA MET A 1 43.42 42.33 7.55
C MET A 1 41.93 42.11 7.30
N GLU A 2 41.59 41.63 6.08
CA GLU A 2 40.21 41.45 5.58
C GLU A 2 40.06 40.18 4.74
N SER A 3 40.79 39.12 5.05
CA SER A 3 40.73 37.89 4.23
C SER A 3 40.72 36.59 5.03
N GLN A 4 40.21 36.59 6.27
CA GLN A 4 40.20 35.39 7.12
C GLN A 4 38.90 35.10 7.90
N ILE A 5 37.75 35.65 7.53
CA ILE A 5 36.47 35.41 8.23
C ILE A 5 35.48 34.61 7.36
N CYS A 6 35.88 34.04 6.26
CA CYS A 6 34.95 33.33 5.33
C CYS A 6 35.14 31.81 5.24
N SER A 7 35.55 31.13 6.32
CA SER A 7 35.82 29.67 6.23
C SER A 7 35.31 28.81 7.38
N TYR A 8 34.21 29.15 8.08
CA TYR A 8 33.65 28.31 9.15
C TYR A 8 32.14 28.12 9.09
N PHE A 9 31.56 28.01 7.91
CA PHE A 9 30.22 27.46 7.74
C PHE A 9 30.24 26.28 6.76
N TYR A 10 30.99 25.23 7.09
CA TYR A 10 30.74 23.94 6.50
C TYR A 10 29.52 23.35 7.20
N VAL A 11 28.31 23.59 6.66
CA VAL A 11 27.18 22.71 6.87
C VAL A 11 27.72 21.29 6.64
N ARG A 12 27.68 20.45 7.67
CA ARG A 12 27.88 19.01 7.50
C ARG A 12 26.72 18.49 6.66
N ILE A 13 26.76 18.75 5.36
CA ILE A 13 25.95 17.98 4.39
C ILE A 13 26.54 16.59 4.48
N LEU A 14 25.88 15.74 5.28
CA LEU A 14 26.26 14.33 5.39
C LEU A 14 26.21 13.77 3.99
N ASP A 15 27.35 13.26 3.52
CA ASP A 15 27.41 12.61 2.22
C ASP A 15 26.56 11.33 2.30
N ILE A 16 25.31 11.40 1.82
CA ILE A 16 24.43 10.22 1.69
C ILE A 16 25.16 9.12 0.88
N GLY A 17 26.16 9.48 0.09
CA GLY A 17 27.01 8.54 -0.64
C GLY A 17 27.77 7.53 0.23
N ALA A 18 27.97 7.78 1.52
CA ALA A 18 28.64 6.83 2.40
C ALA A 18 27.78 5.64 2.84
N GLY A 19 26.45 5.70 2.70
CA GLY A 19 25.53 4.64 3.15
C GLY A 19 24.47 4.22 2.14
N PHE A 20 24.25 4.97 1.04
CA PHE A 20 23.26 4.67 0.03
C PHE A 20 23.75 5.02 -1.38
N LYS A 21 23.82 4.01 -2.24
CA LYS A 21 24.13 4.19 -3.66
C LYS A 21 22.83 4.09 -4.47
N PRO A 22 22.28 5.22 -4.97
CA PRO A 22 21.05 5.19 -5.76
C PRO A 22 21.26 4.47 -7.08
N PHE A 23 20.23 3.75 -7.52
CA PHE A 23 20.18 3.18 -8.87
C PHE A 23 19.94 4.29 -9.91
N ASP A 24 20.26 4.02 -11.18
CA ASP A 24 20.16 5.04 -12.22
C ASP A 24 18.73 5.56 -12.42
N TYR A 25 17.72 4.68 -12.36
CA TYR A 25 16.33 5.12 -12.45
C TYR A 25 15.92 6.05 -11.29
N GLN A 26 16.52 5.87 -10.10
CA GLN A 26 16.28 6.73 -8.93
C GLN A 26 16.94 8.11 -9.11
N LYS A 27 18.16 8.14 -9.66
CA LYS A 27 18.87 9.40 -9.99
C LYS A 27 18.07 10.22 -11.00
N VAL A 28 17.68 9.58 -12.10
CA VAL A 28 16.89 10.21 -13.17
C VAL A 28 15.57 10.78 -12.63
N ALA A 29 14.88 10.04 -11.76
CA ALA A 29 13.63 10.51 -11.15
C ALA A 29 13.86 11.73 -10.24
N ALA A 30 14.92 11.70 -9.43
CA ALA A 30 15.30 12.81 -8.56
C ALA A 30 15.67 14.07 -9.35
N GLU A 31 16.49 13.94 -10.39
CA GLU A 31 16.90 15.03 -11.27
C GLU A 31 15.69 15.69 -11.95
N LYS A 32 14.80 14.88 -12.53
CA LYS A 32 13.56 15.37 -13.14
C LYS A 32 12.69 16.14 -12.15
N TRP A 33 12.59 15.66 -10.89
CA TRP A 33 11.80 16.36 -9.89
C TRP A 33 12.44 17.70 -9.48
N ILE A 34 13.75 17.74 -9.29
CA ILE A 34 14.49 18.97 -8.97
C ILE A 34 14.32 20.03 -10.07
N GLU A 35 14.29 19.58 -11.34
CA GLU A 35 14.08 20.45 -12.49
C GLU A 35 12.64 20.98 -12.57
N LYS A 36 11.64 20.10 -12.39
CA LYS A 36 10.22 20.43 -12.61
C LYS A 36 9.51 20.96 -11.36
N ASN A 37 10.10 20.84 -10.18
CA ASN A 37 9.54 21.20 -8.86
C ASN A 37 8.29 20.44 -8.44
N LYS A 38 7.67 19.67 -9.33
CA LYS A 38 6.44 18.91 -9.04
C LYS A 38 6.37 17.63 -9.88
N GLY A 39 5.74 16.60 -9.34
CA GLY A 39 5.50 15.34 -10.03
C GLY A 39 5.18 14.19 -9.10
N ILE A 40 4.72 13.09 -9.69
CA ILE A 40 4.51 11.81 -9.01
C ILE A 40 5.58 10.83 -9.47
N ILE A 41 6.26 10.20 -8.52
CA ILE A 41 7.13 9.05 -8.78
C ILE A 41 6.29 7.78 -8.62
N ALA A 42 5.99 7.13 -9.75
CA ALA A 42 5.17 5.93 -9.82
C ALA A 42 6.04 4.68 -9.89
N PHE A 43 6.70 4.33 -8.80
CA PHE A 43 7.57 3.16 -8.71
C PHE A 43 6.87 1.98 -8.04
N ALA A 44 7.07 0.77 -8.54
CA ALA A 44 6.55 -0.45 -7.95
C ALA A 44 6.93 -0.58 -6.46
N THR A 45 6.10 -1.29 -5.69
CA THR A 45 6.38 -1.53 -4.28
C THR A 45 7.69 -2.32 -4.11
N GLY A 46 8.54 -1.89 -3.18
CA GLY A 46 9.83 -2.54 -2.92
C GLY A 46 11.00 -2.02 -3.77
N THR A 47 10.79 -1.09 -4.71
CA THR A 47 11.84 -0.54 -5.58
C THR A 47 12.49 0.75 -5.04
N GLY A 48 12.16 1.15 -3.81
CA GLY A 48 12.87 2.23 -3.11
C GLY A 48 12.35 3.64 -3.35
N LYS A 49 11.02 3.84 -3.46
CA LYS A 49 10.38 5.19 -3.53
C LYS A 49 10.90 6.14 -2.46
N THR A 50 10.87 5.71 -1.19
CA THR A 50 11.36 6.49 -0.04
C THR A 50 12.83 6.89 -0.18
N LYS A 51 13.68 5.94 -0.58
CA LYS A 51 15.11 6.20 -0.82
C LYS A 51 15.32 7.17 -1.98
N THR A 52 14.50 7.10 -3.04
CA THR A 52 14.54 8.05 -4.15
C THR A 52 14.22 9.46 -3.69
N ALA A 53 13.20 9.63 -2.86
CA ALA A 53 12.82 10.93 -2.30
C ALA A 53 13.92 11.50 -1.38
N ILE A 54 14.50 10.67 -0.51
CA ILE A 54 15.62 11.06 0.37
C ILE A 54 16.82 11.51 -0.47
N TYR A 55 17.16 10.77 -1.53
CA TYR A 55 18.21 11.17 -2.46
C TYR A 55 17.90 12.51 -3.16
N ALA A 56 16.66 12.69 -3.60
CA ALA A 56 16.24 13.96 -4.21
C ALA A 56 16.34 15.14 -3.23
N PHE A 57 16.01 14.94 -1.96
CA PHE A 57 16.16 15.95 -0.91
C PHE A 57 17.62 16.33 -0.68
N ASP A 58 18.51 15.34 -0.59
CA ASP A 58 19.95 15.56 -0.46
C ASP A 58 20.52 16.37 -1.63
N GLN A 59 20.21 15.96 -2.87
CA GLN A 59 20.67 16.66 -4.06
C GLN A 59 20.13 18.10 -4.14
N LEU A 60 18.89 18.32 -3.75
CA LEU A 60 18.30 19.65 -3.69
C LEU A 60 19.01 20.52 -2.66
N MET A 61 19.26 19.99 -1.46
CA MET A 61 19.94 20.73 -0.40
C MET A 61 21.41 21.02 -0.71
N LYS A 62 22.09 20.13 -1.42
CA LYS A 62 23.44 20.41 -1.95
C LYS A 62 23.47 21.60 -2.92
N LYS A 63 22.39 21.80 -3.66
CA LYS A 63 22.25 22.90 -4.63
C LYS A 63 21.76 24.20 -4.01
N GLU A 64 20.86 24.14 -3.04
CA GLU A 64 20.09 25.30 -2.57
C GLU A 64 20.16 25.55 -1.05
N GLY A 65 20.92 24.74 -0.32
CA GLY A 65 20.99 24.80 1.14
C GLY A 65 19.84 24.11 1.87
N PRO A 66 19.84 24.15 3.20
CA PRO A 66 18.83 23.51 4.04
C PRO A 66 17.41 23.95 3.71
N LYS A 67 16.43 23.04 3.87
CA LYS A 67 15.01 23.27 3.56
C LYS A 67 14.11 22.66 4.64
N VAL A 68 12.86 23.11 4.68
CA VAL A 68 11.80 22.46 5.44
C VAL A 68 11.09 21.45 4.54
N PHE A 69 10.96 20.21 5.01
CA PHE A 69 10.24 19.14 4.33
C PHE A 69 9.01 18.72 5.15
N LEU A 70 7.85 18.90 4.57
CA LEU A 70 6.58 18.41 5.12
C LEU A 70 6.19 17.14 4.40
N ILE A 71 6.22 16.01 5.11
CA ILE A 71 5.95 14.68 4.60
C ILE A 71 4.65 14.18 5.22
N THR A 72 3.63 13.91 4.40
CA THR A 72 2.40 13.27 4.85
C THR A 72 2.34 11.82 4.41
N VAL A 73 1.87 10.96 5.29
CA VAL A 73 1.79 9.51 5.10
C VAL A 73 0.44 8.99 5.59
N PRO A 74 -0.04 7.84 5.11
CA PRO A 74 -1.33 7.27 5.51
C PRO A 74 -1.50 7.06 7.02
N ASP A 75 -0.50 6.50 7.69
CA ASP A 75 -0.61 6.04 9.07
C ASP A 75 0.66 6.24 9.91
N LYS A 76 0.53 5.93 11.20
CA LYS A 76 1.61 6.05 12.18
C LYS A 76 2.80 5.13 11.90
N THR A 77 2.57 3.94 11.37
CA THR A 77 3.65 2.98 11.07
C THR A 77 4.59 3.56 10.03
N LEU A 78 4.02 4.20 9.00
CA LEU A 78 4.80 4.92 7.99
C LEU A 78 5.46 6.19 8.54
N VAL A 79 4.85 6.90 9.52
CA VAL A 79 5.54 8.00 10.22
C VAL A 79 6.81 7.50 10.89
N GLU A 80 6.74 6.38 11.60
CA GLU A 80 7.91 5.79 12.27
C GLU A 80 8.97 5.30 11.26
N GLN A 81 8.54 4.68 10.17
CA GLN A 81 9.44 4.21 9.11
C GLN A 81 10.18 5.38 8.42
N TRP A 82 9.45 6.42 8.00
CA TRP A 82 10.05 7.61 7.42
C TRP A 82 11.01 8.29 8.40
N SER A 83 10.60 8.40 9.66
CA SER A 83 11.43 9.01 10.70
C SER A 83 12.73 8.23 10.92
N LYS A 84 12.67 6.90 10.98
CA LYS A 84 13.85 6.03 11.11
C LYS A 84 14.79 6.21 9.92
N GLU A 85 14.25 6.24 8.70
CA GLU A 85 15.05 6.43 7.50
C GLU A 85 15.71 7.82 7.44
N LEU A 86 14.99 8.88 7.80
CA LEU A 86 15.53 10.24 7.81
C LEU A 86 16.59 10.44 8.90
N LEU A 87 16.39 9.84 10.07
CA LEU A 87 17.34 9.92 11.19
C LEU A 87 18.69 9.23 10.91
N ASN A 88 18.77 8.37 9.89
CA ASN A 88 20.06 7.86 9.43
C ASN A 88 20.93 8.94 8.80
N TYR A 89 20.35 10.08 8.40
CA TYR A 89 21.03 11.15 7.66
C TYR A 89 20.93 12.51 8.35
N TRP A 90 19.81 12.83 9.00
CA TRP A 90 19.54 14.14 9.59
C TRP A 90 18.87 14.01 10.96
N GLY A 91 19.24 14.88 11.90
CA GLY A 91 18.75 14.83 13.29
C GLY A 91 17.51 15.70 13.58
N ASN A 92 17.18 16.67 12.71
CA ASN A 92 16.15 17.68 13.01
C ASN A 92 14.78 17.25 12.44
N LEU A 93 14.01 16.48 13.24
CA LEU A 93 12.75 15.86 12.84
C LEU A 93 11.66 16.04 13.90
N VAL A 94 10.40 16.17 13.45
CA VAL A 94 9.19 16.15 14.29
C VAL A 94 8.19 15.16 13.74
N LYS A 95 7.66 14.27 14.63
CA LYS A 95 6.60 13.31 14.31
C LYS A 95 5.26 13.84 14.79
N CYS A 96 4.31 14.03 13.88
CA CYS A 96 3.01 14.61 14.17
C CYS A 96 1.89 13.59 13.92
N TYR A 97 1.34 12.99 14.98
CA TYR A 97 0.18 12.08 14.94
C TYR A 97 -0.54 12.10 16.28
N SER A 98 -1.80 11.65 16.32
CA SER A 98 -2.73 11.85 17.46
C SER A 98 -2.24 11.32 18.80
N GLU A 99 -1.56 10.16 18.82
CA GLU A 99 -1.08 9.56 20.07
C GLU A 99 0.19 10.24 20.63
N ASN A 100 0.86 11.08 19.87
CA ASN A 100 1.98 11.88 20.34
C ASN A 100 1.50 13.22 20.90
N ASN A 101 1.07 13.27 22.15
CA ASN A 101 0.50 14.47 22.76
C ASN A 101 1.41 15.71 22.77
N GLN A 102 2.71 15.57 22.53
CA GLN A 102 3.69 16.67 22.60
C GLN A 102 4.01 17.29 21.23
N TRP A 103 3.54 16.71 20.12
CA TRP A 103 3.94 17.15 18.78
C TRP A 103 3.63 18.63 18.49
N VAL A 104 2.54 19.17 19.04
CA VAL A 104 2.15 20.59 18.79
C VAL A 104 3.23 21.54 19.29
N ASN A 105 3.70 21.32 20.53
CA ASN A 105 4.75 22.16 21.13
C ASN A 105 6.10 21.93 20.47
N GLN A 106 6.43 20.67 20.17
CA GLN A 106 7.66 20.30 19.45
C GLN A 106 7.71 20.97 18.07
N LEU A 107 6.63 20.87 17.30
CA LEU A 107 6.52 21.47 15.96
C LEU A 107 6.65 23.00 16.02
N LYS A 108 5.93 23.63 16.97
CA LYS A 108 6.04 25.09 17.18
C LYS A 108 7.49 25.51 17.42
N ASN A 109 8.15 24.88 18.40
CA ASN A 109 9.52 25.25 18.80
C ASN A 109 10.52 25.01 17.64
N LYS A 110 10.39 23.90 16.91
CA LYS A 110 11.25 23.59 15.77
C LYS A 110 11.08 24.58 14.61
N ILE A 111 9.84 24.98 14.30
CA ILE A 111 9.58 26.00 13.28
C ILE A 111 10.13 27.36 13.71
N ASP A 112 9.88 27.76 14.97
CA ASP A 112 10.33 29.04 15.47
C ASP A 112 11.88 29.09 15.51
N TYR A 113 12.58 28.02 15.90
CA TYR A 113 14.03 27.88 15.85
C TYR A 113 14.57 27.93 14.42
N TRP A 114 14.01 27.13 13.50
CA TRP A 114 14.43 27.04 12.10
C TRP A 114 14.37 28.43 11.39
N LYS A 115 13.42 29.27 11.77
CA LYS A 115 13.32 30.64 11.22
C LYS A 115 14.44 31.55 11.65
N LEU A 116 15.01 31.29 12.82
CA LEU A 116 16.11 32.10 13.37
C LEU A 116 17.45 31.61 12.81
N GLU A 117 17.63 30.31 12.70
CA GLU A 117 18.88 29.66 12.31
C GLU A 117 18.57 28.51 11.32
N PRO A 118 18.44 28.79 10.00
CA PRO A 118 18.14 27.79 8.99
C PRO A 118 19.41 27.05 8.50
N ASP A 119 20.22 26.58 9.41
CA ASP A 119 21.50 25.92 9.17
C ASP A 119 21.40 24.41 8.95
N GLU A 120 20.32 23.78 9.44
CA GLU A 120 20.02 22.36 9.24
C GLU A 120 18.61 22.16 8.65
N PRO A 121 18.37 21.10 7.84
CA PRO A 121 17.03 20.83 7.33
C PRO A 121 16.06 20.46 8.45
N LEU A 122 14.81 20.88 8.32
CA LEU A 122 13.73 20.49 9.22
C LEU A 122 12.78 19.51 8.53
N PHE A 123 12.63 18.31 9.10
CA PHE A 123 11.66 17.32 8.63
C PHE A 123 10.44 17.26 9.53
N ILE A 124 9.27 17.42 8.94
CA ILE A 124 7.97 17.31 9.61
C ILE A 124 7.25 16.11 8.99
N VAL A 125 7.11 15.02 9.75
CA VAL A 125 6.43 13.81 9.28
C VAL A 125 5.09 13.68 9.99
N THR A 126 4.01 13.59 9.23
CA THR A 126 2.64 13.61 9.75
C THR A 126 1.76 12.57 9.10
N THR A 127 0.73 12.09 9.81
CA THR A 127 -0.32 11.30 9.19
C THR A 127 -1.29 12.16 8.37
N ASN A 128 -1.91 11.60 7.34
CA ASN A 128 -2.93 12.29 6.54
C ASN A 128 -4.07 12.84 7.42
N GLN A 129 -4.45 12.11 8.47
CA GLN A 129 -5.47 12.56 9.42
C GLN A 129 -5.03 13.79 10.21
N THR A 130 -3.80 13.83 10.70
CA THR A 130 -3.28 14.98 11.45
C THR A 130 -3.01 16.17 10.53
N PHE A 131 -2.59 15.91 9.29
CA PHE A 131 -2.22 16.91 8.29
C PHE A 131 -3.35 17.93 8.03
N HIS A 132 -4.60 17.52 7.86
CA HIS A 132 -5.72 18.44 7.62
C HIS A 132 -6.31 19.07 8.89
N GLY A 133 -5.82 18.68 10.08
CA GLY A 133 -6.30 19.22 11.35
C GLY A 133 -5.93 20.68 11.58
N GLU A 134 -6.85 21.47 12.11
CA GLU A 134 -6.65 22.92 12.35
C GLU A 134 -5.42 23.22 13.19
N LYS A 135 -5.13 22.42 14.22
CA LYS A 135 -3.96 22.60 15.10
C LYS A 135 -2.66 22.47 14.32
N PHE A 136 -2.59 21.53 13.39
CA PHE A 136 -1.43 21.31 12.54
C PHE A 136 -1.28 22.44 11.52
N MET A 137 -2.33 22.75 10.78
CA MET A 137 -2.33 23.78 9.76
C MET A 137 -1.98 25.17 10.32
N ARG A 138 -2.38 25.46 11.58
CA ARG A 138 -1.99 26.71 12.27
C ARG A 138 -0.47 26.84 12.42
N GLN A 139 0.24 25.74 12.71
CA GLN A 139 1.70 25.78 12.81
C GLN A 139 2.36 25.89 11.42
N ILE A 140 1.88 25.11 10.45
CA ILE A 140 2.44 25.11 9.08
C ILE A 140 2.29 26.47 8.39
N LYS A 141 1.18 27.18 8.61
CA LYS A 141 0.98 28.54 8.09
C LYS A 141 2.12 29.51 8.46
N LYS A 142 2.82 29.28 9.57
CA LYS A 142 3.97 30.10 9.99
C LYS A 142 5.16 29.99 9.03
N LEU A 143 5.24 28.93 8.22
CA LEU A 143 6.29 28.73 7.22
C LEU A 143 6.09 29.55 5.94
N ASN A 144 4.98 30.32 5.83
CA ASN A 144 4.69 31.19 4.68
C ASN A 144 4.84 30.51 3.31
N LYS A 145 4.50 29.21 3.24
CA LYS A 145 4.66 28.35 2.05
C LYS A 145 6.11 28.04 1.64
N ASP A 146 7.10 28.44 2.45
CA ASP A 146 8.50 28.13 2.22
C ASP A 146 8.84 26.75 2.80
N TYR A 147 8.29 25.71 2.16
CA TYR A 147 8.58 24.33 2.46
C TYR A 147 8.25 23.43 1.26
N ILE A 148 8.84 22.26 1.25
CA ILE A 148 8.63 21.23 0.25
C ILE A 148 7.58 20.26 0.79
N PHE A 149 6.56 19.98 -0.01
CA PHE A 149 5.49 19.04 0.34
C PHE A 149 5.72 17.69 -0.33
N LEU A 150 5.75 16.62 0.45
CA LEU A 150 5.76 15.26 -0.03
C LEU A 150 4.54 14.51 0.51
N ALA A 151 3.88 13.74 -0.36
CA ALA A 151 2.85 12.78 0.02
C ALA A 151 3.30 11.36 -0.36
N ASP A 152 3.57 10.54 0.62
CA ASP A 152 3.75 9.09 0.38
C ASP A 152 2.39 8.40 0.29
N GLU A 153 2.30 7.41 -0.59
CA GLU A 153 1.05 6.82 -1.02
C GLU A 153 0.00 7.91 -1.36
N CYS A 154 0.40 8.84 -2.23
CA CYS A 154 -0.33 10.09 -2.52
C CYS A 154 -1.78 9.85 -2.99
N HIS A 155 -2.10 8.68 -3.54
CA HIS A 155 -3.46 8.28 -3.86
C HIS A 155 -4.40 8.24 -2.62
N ARG A 156 -3.84 8.10 -1.40
CA ARG A 156 -4.60 8.15 -0.14
C ARG A 156 -5.09 9.56 0.20
N LEU A 157 -4.66 10.56 -0.53
CA LEU A 157 -5.20 11.93 -0.42
C LEU A 157 -6.50 12.13 -1.22
N GLY A 158 -7.06 11.06 -1.79
CA GLY A 158 -8.23 11.09 -2.67
C GLY A 158 -9.58 11.39 -2.00
N THR A 159 -9.64 11.70 -0.71
CA THR A 159 -10.88 12.21 -0.08
C THR A 159 -11.02 13.70 -0.33
N ASP A 160 -12.25 14.21 -0.45
CA ASP A 160 -12.47 15.63 -0.71
C ASP A 160 -11.86 16.54 0.36
N ASN A 161 -11.94 16.14 1.62
CA ASN A 161 -11.34 16.90 2.72
C ASN A 161 -9.82 17.01 2.56
N LEU A 162 -9.14 15.95 2.19
CA LEU A 162 -7.69 15.94 1.98
C LEU A 162 -7.30 16.69 0.71
N LEU A 163 -7.99 16.45 -0.41
CA LEU A 163 -7.76 17.17 -1.67
C LEU A 163 -7.93 18.69 -1.51
N ASN A 164 -8.94 19.13 -0.74
CA ASN A 164 -9.17 20.54 -0.45
C ASN A 164 -8.14 21.13 0.53
N SER A 165 -7.46 20.30 1.30
CA SER A 165 -6.44 20.72 2.28
C SER A 165 -5.03 20.76 1.70
N LEU A 166 -4.84 20.38 0.44
CA LEU A 166 -3.52 20.34 -0.19
C LEU A 166 -2.87 21.73 -0.21
N PRO A 167 -1.61 21.85 0.23
CA PRO A 167 -0.95 23.16 0.37
C PRO A 167 -0.58 23.74 -0.99
N SER A 168 -0.79 25.05 -1.15
CA SER A 168 -0.36 25.77 -2.35
C SER A 168 1.12 26.15 -2.22
N VAL A 169 2.01 25.16 -2.41
CA VAL A 169 3.47 25.31 -2.41
C VAL A 169 4.03 25.03 -3.81
N GLU A 170 5.19 25.60 -4.11
CA GLU A 170 5.83 25.42 -5.41
C GLU A 170 6.33 23.98 -5.60
N ARG A 171 7.10 23.48 -4.61
CA ARG A 171 7.72 22.16 -4.68
C ARG A 171 6.90 21.11 -3.98
N ARG A 172 6.51 20.10 -4.75
CA ARG A 172 5.69 19.01 -4.25
C ARG A 172 5.99 17.70 -4.96
N LEU A 173 6.00 16.62 -4.21
CA LEU A 173 6.31 15.28 -4.68
C LEU A 173 5.26 14.28 -4.20
N GLY A 174 4.64 13.57 -5.12
CA GLY A 174 3.82 12.41 -4.82
C GLY A 174 4.61 11.12 -4.99
N LEU A 175 4.48 10.18 -4.07
CA LEU A 175 4.99 8.82 -4.21
C LEU A 175 3.82 7.86 -4.21
N SER A 176 3.78 6.94 -5.16
CA SER A 176 2.80 5.83 -5.16
C SER A 176 3.25 4.74 -6.12
N ALA A 177 2.89 3.49 -5.87
CA ALA A 177 3.02 2.43 -6.86
C ALA A 177 1.85 2.47 -7.87
N THR A 178 0.70 2.96 -7.41
CA THR A 178 -0.56 3.06 -8.17
C THR A 178 -1.20 4.42 -7.90
N PRO A 179 -0.81 5.48 -8.62
CA PRO A 179 -1.20 6.85 -8.29
C PRO A 179 -2.66 7.20 -8.60
N THR A 180 -3.38 6.37 -9.35
CA THR A 180 -4.80 6.57 -9.66
C THR A 180 -5.67 6.36 -8.42
N ILE A 181 -6.78 7.06 -8.28
CA ILE A 181 -7.75 6.86 -7.20
C ILE A 181 -8.81 5.87 -7.69
N TYR A 182 -8.99 4.78 -6.93
CA TYR A 182 -9.89 3.69 -7.31
C TYR A 182 -11.32 4.19 -7.48
N MET A 183 -11.96 3.84 -8.59
CA MET A 183 -13.33 4.21 -8.95
C MET A 183 -13.63 5.72 -8.91
N SER A 184 -12.63 6.57 -9.17
CA SER A 184 -12.83 8.01 -9.28
C SER A 184 -11.82 8.66 -10.22
N GLU A 185 -12.24 8.89 -11.45
CA GLU A 185 -11.45 9.61 -12.46
C GLU A 185 -11.30 11.08 -12.10
N GLU A 186 -12.36 11.71 -11.57
CA GLU A 186 -12.35 13.12 -11.17
C GLU A 186 -11.27 13.37 -10.11
N LYS A 187 -11.28 12.59 -9.02
CA LYS A 187 -10.31 12.73 -7.94
C LYS A 187 -8.89 12.40 -8.39
N THR A 188 -8.74 11.42 -9.30
CA THR A 188 -7.47 11.12 -9.97
C THR A 188 -6.97 12.33 -10.74
N GLY A 189 -7.84 12.96 -11.55
CA GLY A 189 -7.53 14.17 -12.29
C GLY A 189 -7.12 15.33 -11.39
N ARG A 190 -7.83 15.56 -10.28
CA ARG A 190 -7.48 16.58 -9.28
C ARG A 190 -6.10 16.33 -8.66
N LEU A 191 -5.81 15.09 -8.30
CA LEU A 191 -4.50 14.69 -7.74
C LEU A 191 -3.37 14.91 -8.75
N PHE A 192 -3.57 14.49 -10.00
CA PHE A 192 -2.59 14.66 -11.07
C PHE A 192 -2.36 16.13 -11.41
N ASN A 193 -3.42 16.94 -11.47
CA ASN A 193 -3.29 18.38 -11.66
C ASN A 193 -2.49 19.03 -10.54
N TYR A 194 -2.73 18.62 -9.30
CA TYR A 194 -1.99 19.14 -8.16
C TYR A 194 -0.50 18.79 -8.25
N PHE A 195 -0.14 17.53 -8.43
CA PHE A 195 1.27 17.10 -8.50
C PHE A 195 1.92 17.34 -9.88
N GLY A 196 1.15 17.60 -10.95
CA GLY A 196 1.67 17.79 -12.31
C GLY A 196 1.87 16.50 -13.09
N GLY A 197 1.15 15.43 -12.72
CA GLY A 197 1.18 14.14 -13.40
C GLY A 197 2.34 13.23 -12.99
N ILE A 198 2.48 12.10 -13.69
CA ILE A 198 3.54 11.12 -13.46
C ILE A 198 4.85 11.65 -14.07
N LEU A 199 5.86 11.79 -13.22
CA LEU A 199 7.18 12.31 -13.58
C LEU A 199 8.16 11.20 -13.97
N ALA A 200 8.09 10.10 -13.25
CA ALA A 200 8.92 8.92 -13.47
C ALA A 200 8.13 7.67 -13.08
N GLU A 201 8.28 6.65 -13.90
CA GLU A 201 7.65 5.35 -13.71
C GLU A 201 8.70 4.24 -13.70
N TYR A 202 8.51 3.26 -12.82
CA TYR A 202 9.32 2.05 -12.79
C TYR A 202 8.42 0.87 -12.43
N SER A 203 8.00 0.14 -13.48
CA SER A 203 7.00 -0.92 -13.35
C SER A 203 7.53 -2.14 -12.60
N LEU A 204 6.63 -3.02 -12.18
CA LEU A 204 6.99 -4.28 -11.54
C LEU A 204 7.78 -5.18 -12.49
N GLU A 205 7.33 -5.28 -13.74
CA GLU A 205 7.95 -6.07 -14.80
C GLU A 205 9.40 -5.63 -14.99
N LYS A 206 9.60 -4.33 -15.16
CA LYS A 206 10.94 -3.75 -15.33
C LYS A 206 11.82 -3.98 -14.10
N ALA A 207 11.26 -3.89 -12.91
CA ALA A 207 11.99 -4.14 -11.67
C ALA A 207 12.44 -5.62 -11.53
N ILE A 208 11.62 -6.55 -12.01
CA ILE A 208 11.99 -7.98 -12.08
C ILE A 208 13.06 -8.22 -13.15
N GLU A 209 12.88 -7.69 -14.36
CA GLU A 209 13.87 -7.78 -15.45
C GLU A 209 15.23 -7.25 -15.02
N ASP A 210 15.28 -6.08 -14.41
CA ASP A 210 16.50 -5.44 -13.92
C ASP A 210 17.07 -6.12 -12.64
N GLY A 211 16.43 -7.20 -12.19
CA GLY A 211 16.83 -7.94 -11.00
C GLY A 211 16.74 -7.14 -9.71
N LYS A 212 15.88 -6.13 -9.60
CA LYS A 212 15.63 -5.35 -8.38
C LYS A 212 14.58 -6.01 -7.50
N LEU A 213 13.69 -6.78 -8.09
CA LEU A 213 12.72 -7.63 -7.39
C LEU A 213 12.98 -9.10 -7.74
N THR A 214 12.47 -9.99 -6.90
CA THR A 214 12.55 -11.44 -7.08
C THR A 214 11.56 -11.89 -8.16
N GLN A 215 11.95 -12.79 -9.04
CA GLN A 215 11.03 -13.48 -9.95
C GLN A 215 10.00 -14.29 -9.16
N TYR A 216 8.84 -14.55 -9.76
CA TYR A 216 7.80 -15.33 -9.08
C TYR A 216 7.05 -16.27 -10.02
N GLU A 217 6.52 -17.32 -9.42
CA GLU A 217 5.49 -18.18 -10.00
C GLU A 217 4.13 -17.81 -9.39
N TYR A 218 3.10 -17.78 -10.21
CA TYR A 218 1.74 -17.48 -9.80
C TYR A 218 0.83 -18.68 -10.07
N HIS A 219 0.13 -19.12 -9.04
CA HIS A 219 -0.75 -20.28 -9.08
C HIS A 219 -2.16 -19.86 -8.64
N PRO A 220 -3.06 -19.50 -9.58
CA PRO A 220 -4.46 -19.29 -9.24
C PRO A 220 -5.09 -20.61 -8.80
N VAL A 221 -5.69 -20.59 -7.62
CA VAL A 221 -6.37 -21.76 -7.04
C VAL A 221 -7.87 -21.56 -7.20
N LYS A 222 -8.49 -22.31 -8.10
CA LYS A 222 -9.93 -22.20 -8.40
C LYS A 222 -10.78 -22.65 -7.21
N VAL A 223 -11.69 -21.80 -6.80
CA VAL A 223 -12.61 -21.95 -5.67
C VAL A 223 -14.04 -21.74 -6.16
N ARG A 224 -15.01 -22.42 -5.59
CA ARG A 224 -16.43 -22.25 -5.89
C ARG A 224 -17.19 -21.74 -4.67
N LEU A 225 -18.29 -21.06 -4.91
CA LEU A 225 -19.29 -20.79 -3.88
C LEU A 225 -20.14 -22.05 -3.66
N SER A 226 -20.52 -22.32 -2.42
CA SER A 226 -21.58 -23.27 -2.13
C SER A 226 -22.93 -22.75 -2.64
N ASP A 227 -23.94 -23.63 -2.74
CA ASP A 227 -25.27 -23.23 -3.18
C ASP A 227 -25.86 -22.13 -2.30
N ASP A 228 -25.70 -22.25 -0.98
CA ASP A 228 -26.15 -21.23 -0.01
C ASP A 228 -25.42 -19.87 -0.16
N GLU A 229 -24.11 -19.92 -0.47
CA GLU A 229 -23.32 -18.70 -0.70
C GLU A 229 -23.72 -18.04 -2.02
N MET A 230 -23.96 -18.83 -3.07
CA MET A 230 -24.43 -18.34 -4.36
C MET A 230 -25.83 -17.74 -4.26
N GLU A 231 -26.76 -18.38 -3.56
CA GLU A 231 -28.11 -17.84 -3.33
C GLU A 231 -28.04 -16.45 -2.67
N LYS A 232 -27.30 -16.34 -1.58
CA LYS A 232 -27.07 -15.04 -0.89
C LYS A 232 -26.41 -13.99 -1.79
N TYR A 233 -25.46 -14.41 -2.61
CA TYR A 233 -24.79 -13.52 -3.57
C TYR A 233 -25.80 -12.95 -4.58
N LYS A 234 -26.67 -13.79 -5.14
CA LYS A 234 -27.74 -13.40 -6.06
C LYS A 234 -28.76 -12.47 -5.43
N GLU A 235 -29.21 -12.78 -4.21
CA GLU A 235 -30.12 -11.91 -3.47
C GLU A 235 -29.57 -10.49 -3.27
N LEU A 236 -28.28 -10.40 -2.88
CA LEU A 236 -27.64 -9.11 -2.71
C LEU A 236 -27.45 -8.39 -4.04
N THR A 237 -27.06 -9.09 -5.10
CA THR A 237 -26.95 -8.54 -6.45
C THR A 237 -28.28 -7.97 -6.92
N HIS A 238 -29.38 -8.70 -6.75
CA HIS A 238 -30.71 -8.22 -7.12
C HIS A 238 -31.10 -6.93 -6.37
N LYS A 239 -30.83 -6.88 -5.05
CA LYS A 239 -31.07 -5.67 -4.25
C LYS A 239 -30.25 -4.47 -4.71
N ILE A 240 -28.97 -4.70 -5.05
CA ILE A 240 -28.07 -3.67 -5.56
C ILE A 240 -28.60 -3.12 -6.89
N VAL A 241 -28.95 -4.00 -7.84
CA VAL A 241 -29.50 -3.59 -9.15
C VAL A 241 -30.79 -2.78 -8.99
N GLN A 242 -31.70 -3.20 -8.07
CA GLN A 242 -32.92 -2.45 -7.79
C GLN A 242 -32.66 -1.05 -7.22
N MET A 243 -31.59 -0.88 -6.44
CA MET A 243 -31.25 0.41 -5.84
C MET A 243 -30.51 1.34 -6.81
N LEU A 244 -29.64 0.80 -7.64
CA LEU A 244 -28.81 1.58 -8.54
C LEU A 244 -29.55 1.95 -9.83
N GLY A 245 -30.52 1.15 -10.28
CA GLY A 245 -31.22 1.35 -11.52
C GLY A 245 -30.26 1.31 -12.71
N SER A 246 -30.05 2.47 -13.37
CA SER A 246 -29.11 2.64 -14.47
C SER A 246 -27.72 3.12 -14.03
N ASP A 247 -27.50 3.36 -12.73
CA ASP A 247 -26.23 3.84 -12.23
C ASP A 247 -25.14 2.76 -12.30
N ASP A 248 -23.92 3.19 -12.59
CA ASP A 248 -22.78 2.27 -12.73
C ASP A 248 -22.29 1.80 -11.35
N GLU A 249 -22.35 0.50 -11.10
CA GLU A 249 -21.77 -0.12 -9.88
C GLU A 249 -20.27 0.16 -9.73
N ASN A 250 -19.57 0.51 -10.80
CA ASN A 250 -18.13 0.79 -10.80
C ASN A 250 -17.81 2.23 -10.40
N ASN A 251 -18.81 3.10 -10.27
CA ASN A 251 -18.62 4.47 -9.79
C ASN A 251 -19.24 4.63 -8.41
N LEU A 252 -18.42 4.56 -7.37
CA LEU A 252 -18.86 4.71 -5.97
C LEU A 252 -19.12 6.17 -5.57
N ASP A 253 -18.66 7.13 -6.37
CA ASP A 253 -18.91 8.54 -6.13
C ASP A 253 -20.39 8.84 -6.41
N GLY A 254 -21.13 9.14 -5.35
CA GLY A 254 -22.56 9.45 -5.43
C GLY A 254 -23.51 8.32 -5.03
N LEU A 255 -23.03 7.10 -4.80
CA LEU A 255 -23.86 6.02 -4.27
C LEU A 255 -24.31 6.29 -2.84
N SER A 256 -25.58 5.92 -2.55
CA SER A 256 -26.08 5.96 -1.19
C SER A 256 -25.27 5.05 -0.24
N LEU A 257 -25.22 5.41 1.03
CA LEU A 257 -24.53 4.58 2.04
C LEU A 257 -25.10 3.14 2.07
N GLU A 258 -26.38 2.99 1.85
CA GLU A 258 -27.07 1.68 1.83
C GLU A 258 -26.61 0.84 0.63
N ALA A 259 -26.50 1.41 -0.58
CA ALA A 259 -25.97 0.74 -1.75
C ALA A 259 -24.51 0.29 -1.54
N GLN A 260 -23.68 1.17 -0.98
CA GLN A 260 -22.31 0.83 -0.62
C GLN A 260 -22.26 -0.34 0.36
N MET A 261 -23.13 -0.36 1.37
CA MET A 261 -23.21 -1.46 2.34
C MET A 261 -23.61 -2.80 1.70
N LEU A 262 -24.50 -2.78 0.72
CA LEU A 262 -24.88 -4.00 0.00
C LEU A 262 -23.74 -4.53 -0.88
N LEU A 263 -23.03 -3.65 -1.58
CA LEU A 263 -21.83 -4.01 -2.33
C LEU A 263 -20.78 -4.67 -1.42
N PHE A 264 -20.58 -4.15 -0.23
CA PHE A 264 -19.67 -4.73 0.76
C PHE A 264 -20.12 -6.10 1.26
N LYS A 265 -21.41 -6.26 1.56
CA LYS A 265 -21.96 -7.55 1.97
C LYS A 265 -21.80 -8.60 0.87
N ARG A 266 -22.04 -8.22 -0.39
CA ARG A 266 -21.85 -9.09 -1.54
C ARG A 266 -20.39 -9.52 -1.71
N ALA A 267 -19.45 -8.58 -1.63
CA ALA A 267 -18.02 -8.86 -1.73
C ALA A 267 -17.52 -9.81 -0.63
N ARG A 268 -18.09 -9.75 0.58
CA ARG A 268 -17.73 -10.64 1.69
C ARG A 268 -17.99 -12.11 1.40
N ILE A 269 -19.03 -12.43 0.62
CA ILE A 269 -19.32 -13.80 0.24
C ILE A 269 -18.15 -14.38 -0.56
N ILE A 270 -17.65 -13.61 -1.53
CA ILE A 270 -16.49 -14.00 -2.35
C ILE A 270 -15.24 -14.20 -1.48
N TYR A 271 -15.00 -13.29 -0.53
CA TYR A 271 -13.79 -13.36 0.32
C TYR A 271 -13.83 -14.47 1.35
N GLY A 272 -15.02 -14.75 1.87
CA GLY A 272 -15.26 -15.75 2.90
C GLY A 272 -15.65 -17.14 2.37
N ALA A 273 -15.64 -17.35 1.06
CA ALA A 273 -16.08 -18.62 0.44
C ALA A 273 -15.48 -19.84 1.15
N TYR A 274 -16.32 -20.75 1.60
CA TYR A 274 -15.92 -21.89 2.43
C TYR A 274 -14.92 -22.81 1.74
N ASP A 275 -15.06 -22.98 0.44
CA ASP A 275 -14.15 -23.82 -0.36
C ASP A 275 -12.68 -23.34 -0.28
N LYS A 276 -12.43 -22.08 0.05
CA LYS A 276 -11.07 -21.56 0.31
C LYS A 276 -10.39 -22.26 1.48
N ILE A 277 -11.14 -22.61 2.50
CA ILE A 277 -10.63 -23.35 3.65
C ILE A 277 -10.26 -24.78 3.24
N ILE A 278 -11.10 -25.44 2.43
CA ILE A 278 -10.85 -26.79 1.90
C ILE A 278 -9.60 -26.79 1.01
N LYS A 279 -9.51 -25.80 0.10
CA LYS A 279 -8.35 -25.66 -0.79
C LYS A 279 -7.06 -25.34 -0.02
N LEU A 280 -7.15 -24.49 1.02
CA LEU A 280 -6.01 -24.22 1.88
C LEU A 280 -5.52 -25.49 2.58
N GLU A 281 -6.43 -26.30 3.12
CA GLU A 281 -6.08 -27.52 3.79
C GLU A 281 -5.28 -28.46 2.89
N SER A 282 -5.78 -28.69 1.67
CA SER A 282 -5.09 -29.48 0.66
C SER A 282 -3.74 -28.90 0.24
N LEU A 283 -3.67 -27.57 0.08
CA LEU A 283 -2.44 -26.88 -0.28
C LEU A 283 -1.37 -27.01 0.82
N LEU A 284 -1.76 -26.88 2.08
CA LEU A 284 -0.84 -26.96 3.22
C LEU A 284 -0.26 -28.38 3.39
N ASP A 285 -0.93 -29.44 2.93
CA ASP A 285 -0.36 -30.78 2.94
C ASP A 285 0.87 -30.88 2.04
N ASN A 286 0.88 -30.16 0.94
CA ASN A 286 2.03 -30.07 0.03
C ASN A 286 3.11 -29.10 0.55
N LEU A 287 2.74 -28.16 1.41
CA LEU A 287 3.62 -27.09 1.89
C LEU A 287 4.09 -27.27 3.34
N LYS A 288 3.76 -28.38 4.02
CA LYS A 288 4.03 -28.55 5.46
C LYS A 288 5.51 -28.45 5.89
N ASN A 289 6.42 -28.68 4.96
CA ASN A 289 7.87 -28.59 5.21
C ASN A 289 8.48 -27.26 4.71
N GLN A 290 7.64 -26.37 4.18
CA GLN A 290 8.09 -25.07 3.68
C GLN A 290 8.15 -24.06 4.81
N LYS A 291 9.05 -23.09 4.64
CA LYS A 291 9.24 -21.96 5.55
C LYS A 291 9.01 -20.64 4.83
N ASN A 292 9.04 -19.56 5.59
CA ASN A 292 8.88 -18.22 5.07
C ASN A 292 7.56 -18.03 4.31
N MET A 293 6.47 -18.59 4.87
CA MET A 293 5.14 -18.48 4.32
C MET A 293 4.37 -17.29 4.91
N LEU A 294 3.56 -16.67 4.10
CA LEU A 294 2.59 -15.65 4.50
C LEU A 294 1.21 -16.02 3.98
N ILE A 295 0.25 -16.14 4.90
CA ILE A 295 -1.16 -16.38 4.56
C ILE A 295 -1.94 -15.10 4.80
N TYR A 296 -2.46 -14.51 3.73
CA TYR A 296 -3.36 -13.37 3.80
C TYR A 296 -4.80 -13.84 3.98
N CYS A 297 -5.33 -13.69 5.17
CA CYS A 297 -6.75 -13.90 5.47
C CYS A 297 -7.57 -12.64 5.15
N GLY A 298 -8.87 -12.83 4.95
CA GLY A 298 -9.76 -11.75 4.59
C GLY A 298 -9.89 -10.71 5.69
N ALA A 299 -9.61 -9.46 5.34
CA ALA A 299 -10.20 -8.32 5.99
C ALA A 299 -10.77 -7.45 4.89
N THR A 300 -12.05 -7.42 4.81
CA THR A 300 -12.74 -6.52 3.93
C THR A 300 -12.96 -5.19 4.63
N SER A 301 -12.05 -4.25 4.49
CA SER A 301 -12.42 -2.87 4.61
C SER A 301 -12.28 -2.22 3.24
N LEU A 302 -13.39 -2.05 2.58
CA LEU A 302 -13.54 -1.11 1.47
C LEU A 302 -13.63 0.34 2.00
N SER A 303 -13.46 0.56 3.31
CA SER A 303 -13.57 1.84 3.99
C SER A 303 -12.46 2.85 3.64
N GLU A 304 -11.40 2.45 2.97
CA GLU A 304 -10.26 3.34 2.75
C GLU A 304 -10.42 4.34 1.59
N GLY A 305 -11.49 4.22 0.79
CA GLY A 305 -11.81 5.19 -0.27
C GLY A 305 -13.12 5.94 -0.07
N ILE A 306 -14.00 5.50 0.83
CA ILE A 306 -15.40 5.90 0.83
C ILE A 306 -15.86 6.55 2.14
N VAL A 307 -15.30 6.18 3.28
CA VAL A 307 -15.75 6.72 4.57
C VAL A 307 -14.68 7.62 5.16
N GLY A 308 -14.72 8.87 4.76
CA GLY A 308 -14.20 9.94 5.60
C GLY A 308 -15.01 9.99 6.88
N ASN A 309 -14.38 9.70 8.03
CA ASN A 309 -14.88 10.00 9.36
C ASN A 309 -16.24 9.38 9.77
N THR A 310 -16.33 8.07 9.90
CA THR A 310 -17.27 7.47 10.83
C THR A 310 -16.50 6.49 11.72
N GLU A 311 -16.00 7.00 12.82
CA GLU A 311 -15.56 6.20 13.97
C GLU A 311 -16.77 5.41 14.48
N GLY A 312 -16.67 4.09 14.52
CA GLY A 312 -17.56 3.26 15.31
C GLY A 312 -18.81 2.70 14.66
N ASN A 313 -18.84 2.44 13.35
CA ASN A 313 -20.01 1.81 12.72
C ASN A 313 -20.01 0.28 12.88
N GLU A 314 -21.22 -0.30 13.06
CA GLU A 314 -21.52 -1.74 13.15
C GLU A 314 -20.88 -2.57 12.01
N LEU A 315 -20.57 -1.93 10.87
CA LEU A 315 -19.88 -2.50 9.71
C LEU A 315 -18.44 -2.91 10.01
N ASP A 316 -17.71 -2.12 10.77
CA ASP A 316 -16.32 -2.40 11.13
C ASP A 316 -16.25 -3.55 12.14
N GLN A 317 -17.23 -3.65 13.05
CA GLN A 317 -17.32 -4.74 14.03
C GLN A 317 -17.65 -6.08 13.36
N SER A 318 -18.63 -6.12 12.44
CA SER A 318 -18.97 -7.38 11.74
C SER A 318 -17.89 -7.87 10.77
N ASN A 319 -17.08 -6.96 10.20
CA ASN A 319 -15.89 -7.28 9.42
C ASN A 319 -14.82 -7.94 10.29
N THR A 320 -14.62 -7.40 11.47
CA THR A 320 -13.64 -7.88 12.43
C THR A 320 -13.97 -9.30 12.90
N GLU A 321 -15.24 -9.63 13.14
CA GLU A 321 -15.65 -10.96 13.59
C GLU A 321 -15.47 -12.05 12.52
N ALA A 322 -15.90 -11.81 11.27
CA ALA A 322 -15.75 -12.78 10.18
C ALA A 322 -14.27 -13.05 9.87
N SER A 323 -13.45 -12.01 9.88
CA SER A 323 -12.01 -12.12 9.68
C SER A 323 -11.32 -12.83 10.84
N LYS A 324 -11.74 -12.60 12.07
CA LYS A 324 -11.24 -13.31 13.26
C LYS A 324 -11.57 -14.81 13.19
N LYS A 325 -12.78 -15.17 12.78
CA LYS A 325 -13.15 -16.57 12.57
C LYS A 325 -12.28 -17.27 11.53
N GLN A 326 -12.01 -16.62 10.41
CA GLN A 326 -11.15 -17.20 9.36
C GLN A 326 -9.71 -17.41 9.87
N ILE A 327 -9.13 -16.42 10.57
CA ILE A 327 -7.79 -16.56 11.19
C ILE A 327 -7.75 -17.71 12.21
N GLU A 328 -8.77 -17.83 13.06
CA GLU A 328 -8.84 -18.90 14.06
C GLU A 328 -8.83 -20.28 13.39
N ILE A 329 -9.65 -20.47 12.34
CA ILE A 329 -9.69 -21.71 11.57
C ILE A 329 -8.32 -22.01 10.95
N VAL A 330 -7.72 -21.02 10.30
CA VAL A 330 -6.39 -21.16 9.67
C VAL A 330 -5.32 -21.52 10.71
N ASN A 331 -5.31 -20.88 11.87
CA ASN A 331 -4.35 -21.18 12.92
C ASN A 331 -4.55 -22.58 13.51
N GLN A 332 -5.80 -23.02 13.72
CA GLN A 332 -6.08 -24.38 14.18
C GLN A 332 -5.61 -25.42 13.15
N MET A 333 -5.83 -25.15 11.86
CA MET A 333 -5.37 -26.00 10.75
C MET A 333 -3.83 -26.10 10.72
N LEU A 334 -3.12 -24.97 10.79
CA LEU A 334 -1.66 -24.94 10.82
C LEU A 334 -1.10 -25.71 12.02
N LYS A 335 -1.68 -25.49 13.20
CA LYS A 335 -1.33 -26.23 14.42
C LYS A 335 -1.57 -27.74 14.27
N GLY A 336 -2.72 -28.15 13.70
CA GLY A 336 -3.04 -29.55 13.43
C GLY A 336 -2.05 -30.23 12.47
N LYS A 337 -1.48 -29.44 11.54
CA LYS A 337 -0.46 -29.92 10.59
C LYS A 337 0.99 -29.80 11.13
N GLY A 338 1.18 -29.29 12.35
CA GLY A 338 2.50 -29.11 12.95
C GLY A 338 3.31 -27.95 12.36
N ILE A 339 2.66 -27.01 11.67
CA ILE A 339 3.30 -25.82 11.11
C ILE A 339 3.34 -24.73 12.18
N LEU A 340 4.54 -24.21 12.47
CA LEU A 340 4.73 -23.14 13.46
C LEU A 340 4.29 -21.80 12.87
N ALA A 341 3.21 -21.26 13.40
CA ALA A 341 2.61 -20.03 12.88
C ALA A 341 2.37 -18.97 13.96
N ALA A 342 2.42 -17.69 13.57
CA ALA A 342 1.96 -16.58 14.39
C ALA A 342 1.00 -15.67 13.62
N GLN A 343 0.04 -15.11 14.35
CA GLN A 343 -0.83 -14.07 13.83
C GLN A 343 -0.07 -12.75 13.71
N TYR A 344 -0.45 -11.96 12.72
CA TYR A 344 0.00 -10.59 12.55
C TYR A 344 -1.20 -9.71 12.16
N THR A 345 -1.82 -9.10 13.15
CA THR A 345 -3.02 -8.28 12.98
C THR A 345 -2.88 -6.91 13.66
N LYS A 346 -3.93 -6.11 13.63
CA LYS A 346 -3.96 -4.82 14.35
C LYS A 346 -4.18 -4.99 15.86
N ASP A 347 -4.65 -6.16 16.29
CA ASP A 347 -4.99 -6.42 17.69
C ASP A 347 -3.74 -6.59 18.58
N GLU A 348 -2.59 -6.96 17.98
CA GLU A 348 -1.33 -7.07 18.69
C GLU A 348 -0.68 -5.68 18.91
N SER A 349 -0.03 -5.52 20.05
CA SER A 349 0.80 -4.35 20.35
C SER A 349 1.98 -4.21 19.37
N GLY A 350 2.55 -3.01 19.27
CA GLY A 350 3.71 -2.78 18.42
C GLY A 350 4.92 -3.68 18.76
N ASN A 351 5.14 -3.94 20.06
CA ASN A 351 6.23 -4.81 20.53
C ASN A 351 5.96 -6.26 20.16
N GLU A 352 4.76 -6.78 20.42
CA GLU A 352 4.39 -8.16 20.05
C GLU A 352 4.51 -8.39 18.55
N ARG A 353 4.10 -7.42 17.73
CA ARG A 353 4.27 -7.51 16.27
C ARG A 353 5.74 -7.59 15.87
N GLN A 354 6.61 -6.81 16.52
CA GLN A 354 8.05 -6.86 16.25
C GLN A 354 8.64 -8.19 16.65
N ASP A 355 8.30 -8.72 17.84
CA ASP A 355 8.78 -10.02 18.32
C ASP A 355 8.39 -11.16 17.36
N ARG A 356 7.17 -11.11 16.79
CA ARG A 356 6.70 -12.10 15.81
C ARG A 356 7.47 -12.01 14.50
N ILE A 357 7.78 -10.79 14.03
CA ILE A 357 8.62 -10.58 12.85
C ILE A 357 10.03 -11.13 13.08
N ASP A 358 10.61 -10.87 14.24
CA ASP A 358 11.97 -11.32 14.56
C ASP A 358 12.02 -12.85 14.71
N ALA A 359 10.99 -13.46 15.31
CA ALA A 359 10.84 -14.93 15.37
C ALA A 359 10.67 -15.54 13.97
N PHE A 360 9.95 -14.88 13.06
CA PHE A 360 9.81 -15.32 11.67
C PHE A 360 11.15 -15.21 10.92
N LYS A 361 11.84 -14.08 11.02
CA LYS A 361 13.14 -13.85 10.37
C LYS A 361 14.22 -14.81 10.86
N SER A 362 14.17 -15.19 12.14
CA SER A 362 15.10 -16.17 12.72
C SER A 362 14.73 -17.62 12.41
N GLY A 363 13.60 -17.89 11.76
CA GLY A 363 13.12 -19.23 11.42
C GLY A 363 12.54 -20.02 12.59
N VAL A 364 12.25 -19.37 13.72
CA VAL A 364 11.50 -19.94 14.86
C VAL A 364 10.04 -20.17 14.50
N ILE A 365 9.51 -19.31 13.63
CA ILE A 365 8.16 -19.41 13.06
C ILE A 365 8.29 -19.63 11.56
N ASP A 366 7.53 -20.57 11.01
CA ASP A 366 7.54 -20.91 9.60
C ASP A 366 6.55 -20.06 8.80
N THR A 367 5.45 -19.61 9.44
CA THR A 367 4.30 -18.97 8.80
C THR A 367 3.80 -17.77 9.58
N LEU A 368 3.54 -16.67 8.87
CA LEU A 368 2.74 -15.55 9.37
C LEU A 368 1.33 -15.63 8.81
N VAL A 369 0.32 -15.42 9.66
CA VAL A 369 -1.09 -15.32 9.26
C VAL A 369 -1.54 -13.89 9.49
N ALA A 370 -1.85 -13.17 8.42
CA ALA A 370 -2.08 -11.74 8.47
C ALA A 370 -3.47 -11.33 7.95
N ILE A 371 -4.05 -10.31 8.59
CA ILE A 371 -5.16 -9.54 8.03
C ILE A 371 -4.62 -8.12 7.83
N LYS A 372 -4.69 -7.58 6.60
CA LYS A 372 -4.34 -6.17 6.26
C LYS A 372 -3.09 -5.57 6.93
N ALA A 373 -2.71 -6.04 8.11
CA ALA A 373 -1.65 -5.46 8.93
C ALA A 373 -0.26 -5.45 8.24
N LEU A 374 -0.07 -6.29 7.23
CA LEU A 374 1.13 -6.30 6.40
C LEU A 374 0.97 -5.47 5.11
N ASP A 375 -0.19 -4.87 4.85
CA ASP A 375 -0.40 -4.08 3.64
C ASP A 375 0.35 -2.74 3.68
N GLU A 376 0.73 -2.24 4.87
CA GLU A 376 1.45 -0.97 5.01
C GLU A 376 2.57 -1.04 6.06
N GLY A 377 3.70 -0.41 5.77
CA GLY A 377 4.76 -0.12 6.73
C GLY A 377 5.63 -1.28 7.25
N VAL A 378 5.42 -2.52 6.81
CA VAL A 378 6.22 -3.67 7.29
C VAL A 378 7.14 -4.20 6.19
N ASP A 379 8.39 -4.44 6.55
CA ASP A 379 9.42 -4.99 5.65
C ASP A 379 9.87 -6.38 6.11
N ILE A 380 9.41 -7.40 5.36
CA ILE A 380 9.79 -8.81 5.58
C ILE A 380 10.20 -9.42 4.23
N PRO A 381 11.44 -9.15 3.77
CA PRO A 381 11.92 -9.65 2.48
C PRO A 381 12.03 -11.18 2.41
N GLU A 382 12.12 -11.84 3.56
CA GLU A 382 12.30 -13.29 3.69
C GLU A 382 11.10 -14.09 3.19
N ILE A 383 9.89 -13.50 3.11
CA ILE A 383 8.70 -14.20 2.63
C ILE A 383 8.94 -14.71 1.22
N SER A 384 8.88 -16.04 1.03
CA SER A 384 9.07 -16.71 -0.25
C SER A 384 7.78 -17.32 -0.79
N ILE A 385 6.82 -17.64 0.06
CA ILE A 385 5.52 -18.20 -0.32
C ILE A 385 4.42 -17.29 0.21
N GLY A 386 3.56 -16.81 -0.69
CA GLY A 386 2.36 -16.05 -0.36
C GLY A 386 1.11 -16.83 -0.70
N ILE A 387 0.20 -16.98 0.26
CA ILE A 387 -1.12 -17.60 0.04
C ILE A 387 -2.16 -16.50 0.25
N ILE A 388 -2.86 -16.12 -0.81
CA ILE A 388 -3.86 -15.07 -0.80
C ILE A 388 -5.25 -15.72 -0.73
N MET A 389 -5.83 -15.78 0.45
CA MET A 389 -7.19 -16.33 0.64
C MET A 389 -8.27 -15.30 0.30
N ALA A 390 -7.97 -14.02 0.50
CA ALA A 390 -8.91 -12.95 0.18
C ALA A 390 -8.16 -11.75 -0.41
N SER A 391 -8.64 -11.29 -1.55
CA SER A 391 -8.18 -10.07 -2.20
C SER A 391 -9.39 -9.23 -2.55
N SER A 392 -9.33 -7.94 -2.26
CA SER A 392 -10.39 -7.03 -2.72
C SER A 392 -10.36 -6.88 -4.24
N GLY A 393 -11.48 -6.45 -4.82
CA GLY A 393 -11.52 -6.05 -6.23
C GLY A 393 -10.66 -4.81 -6.53
N ASN A 394 -10.05 -4.21 -5.51
CA ASN A 394 -9.18 -3.04 -5.66
C ASN A 394 -7.78 -3.47 -6.15
N PRO A 395 -7.39 -3.13 -7.38
CA PRO A 395 -6.10 -3.52 -7.96
C PRO A 395 -4.90 -3.11 -7.11
N ARG A 396 -4.99 -2.02 -6.36
CA ARG A 396 -3.91 -1.54 -5.51
C ARG A 396 -3.53 -2.50 -4.41
N GLU A 397 -4.51 -3.04 -3.69
CA GLU A 397 -4.23 -3.90 -2.55
C GLU A 397 -3.45 -5.14 -2.98
N PHE A 398 -3.87 -5.79 -4.06
CA PHE A 398 -3.18 -6.97 -4.52
C PHE A 398 -1.83 -6.64 -5.20
N ILE A 399 -1.68 -5.50 -5.88
CA ILE A 399 -0.39 -5.04 -6.42
C ILE A 399 0.60 -4.75 -5.30
N GLN A 400 0.15 -4.09 -4.22
CA GLN A 400 1.01 -3.81 -3.06
C GLN A 400 1.42 -5.09 -2.32
N ARG A 401 0.48 -6.04 -2.11
CA ARG A 401 0.76 -7.36 -1.51
C ARG A 401 1.79 -8.13 -2.33
N ARG A 402 1.56 -8.24 -3.66
CA ARG A 402 2.52 -8.86 -4.58
C ARG A 402 3.90 -8.21 -4.47
N GLY A 403 3.99 -6.90 -4.56
CA GLY A 403 5.26 -6.18 -4.47
C GLY A 403 6.04 -6.43 -3.18
N ARG A 404 5.37 -6.74 -2.05
CA ARG A 404 6.03 -7.11 -0.80
C ARG A 404 6.60 -8.52 -0.83
N LEU A 405 5.84 -9.46 -1.41
CA LEU A 405 6.29 -10.84 -1.60
C LEU A 405 7.52 -10.93 -2.50
N LEU A 406 7.73 -9.95 -3.38
CA LEU A 406 8.81 -9.97 -4.37
C LEU A 406 10.08 -9.24 -3.92
N ARG A 407 10.15 -8.73 -2.70
CA ARG A 407 11.39 -8.13 -2.18
C ARG A 407 12.51 -9.15 -2.15
N LYS A 408 13.72 -8.70 -2.47
CA LYS A 408 14.90 -9.54 -2.44
C LYS A 408 15.37 -9.81 -1.01
N SER A 409 15.73 -11.06 -0.75
CA SER A 409 16.39 -11.50 0.47
C SER A 409 17.49 -12.50 0.12
N ALA A 410 18.47 -12.66 1.01
CA ALA A 410 19.52 -13.64 0.83
C ALA A 410 18.93 -15.07 0.77
N GLY A 411 19.32 -15.83 -0.25
CA GLY A 411 18.82 -17.19 -0.46
C GLY A 411 17.43 -17.30 -1.11
N LYS A 412 16.76 -16.17 -1.40
CA LYS A 412 15.48 -16.16 -2.09
C LYS A 412 15.68 -15.96 -3.60
N GLU A 413 15.62 -17.05 -4.34
CA GLU A 413 15.77 -17.04 -5.80
C GLU A 413 14.44 -16.75 -6.51
N ILE A 414 13.34 -17.32 -6.00
CA ILE A 414 11.99 -17.20 -6.55
C ILE A 414 10.98 -17.02 -5.43
N ALA A 415 9.89 -16.32 -5.70
CA ALA A 415 8.72 -16.29 -4.85
C ALA A 415 7.60 -17.12 -5.47
N VAL A 416 6.75 -17.73 -4.65
CA VAL A 416 5.58 -18.48 -5.11
C VAL A 416 4.33 -17.85 -4.53
N ILE A 417 3.35 -17.56 -5.39
CA ILE A 417 2.09 -16.93 -4.99
C ILE A 417 0.93 -17.87 -5.35
N TYR A 418 0.22 -18.35 -4.33
CA TYR A 418 -1.06 -19.02 -4.47
C TYR A 418 -2.17 -18.02 -4.23
N ASP A 419 -3.08 -17.85 -5.20
CA ASP A 419 -4.19 -16.89 -5.10
C ASP A 419 -5.53 -17.62 -5.26
N MET A 420 -6.36 -17.63 -4.23
CA MET A 420 -7.64 -18.29 -4.23
C MET A 420 -8.67 -17.43 -4.95
N VAL A 421 -9.01 -17.82 -6.19
CA VAL A 421 -9.91 -17.10 -7.09
C VAL A 421 -11.25 -17.81 -7.20
N VAL A 422 -12.35 -17.10 -7.01
CA VAL A 422 -13.69 -17.65 -7.13
C VAL A 422 -14.11 -17.63 -8.60
N LEU A 423 -14.17 -18.80 -9.21
CA LEU A 423 -14.51 -18.99 -10.63
C LEU A 423 -15.51 -20.13 -10.81
N GLY A 424 -16.45 -19.96 -11.73
CA GLY A 424 -17.44 -20.96 -12.11
C GLY A 424 -17.74 -20.92 -13.60
N GLU A 425 -18.39 -21.98 -14.11
CA GLU A 425 -18.74 -22.10 -15.52
C GLU A 425 -20.19 -21.67 -15.81
N GLU A 426 -21.02 -21.64 -14.76
CA GLU A 426 -22.41 -21.24 -14.82
C GLU A 426 -22.55 -19.72 -14.99
N SER A 427 -23.58 -19.26 -15.71
CA SER A 427 -23.86 -17.81 -15.92
C SER A 427 -24.00 -16.99 -14.64
N ASP A 428 -24.33 -17.65 -13.54
CA ASP A 428 -24.39 -17.02 -12.22
C ASP A 428 -23.03 -16.46 -11.75
N TYR A 429 -21.93 -16.94 -12.33
CA TYR A 429 -20.57 -16.50 -12.04
C TYR A 429 -20.06 -15.37 -12.95
N ASP A 430 -20.81 -14.94 -13.99
CA ASP A 430 -20.30 -13.99 -14.99
C ASP A 430 -19.67 -12.73 -14.38
N GLY A 431 -20.39 -12.05 -13.50
CA GLY A 431 -19.88 -10.85 -12.82
C GLY A 431 -18.70 -11.12 -11.87
N ILE A 432 -18.67 -12.31 -11.26
CA ILE A 432 -17.57 -12.77 -10.41
C ILE A 432 -16.35 -13.07 -11.28
N ASN A 433 -16.54 -13.89 -12.34
CA ASN A 433 -15.50 -14.28 -13.27
C ASN A 433 -14.80 -13.05 -13.87
N MET A 434 -15.54 -12.05 -14.33
CA MET A 434 -14.98 -10.83 -14.89
C MET A 434 -14.03 -10.13 -13.90
N THR A 435 -14.42 -10.04 -12.63
CA THR A 435 -13.60 -9.37 -11.60
C THR A 435 -12.37 -10.19 -11.21
N GLU A 436 -12.55 -11.50 -10.99
CA GLU A 436 -11.50 -12.40 -10.56
C GLU A 436 -10.47 -12.63 -11.68
N LEU A 437 -10.90 -12.77 -12.94
CA LEU A 437 -10.02 -12.96 -14.09
C LEU A 437 -9.16 -11.71 -14.38
N LYS A 438 -9.66 -10.50 -14.15
CA LYS A 438 -8.82 -9.29 -14.22
C LYS A 438 -7.64 -9.36 -13.25
N ARG A 439 -7.87 -9.93 -12.05
CA ARG A 439 -6.80 -10.14 -11.07
C ARG A 439 -5.83 -11.23 -11.52
N VAL A 440 -6.34 -12.34 -12.04
CA VAL A 440 -5.49 -13.42 -12.60
C VAL A 440 -4.63 -12.89 -13.73
N ALA A 441 -5.22 -12.15 -14.68
CA ALA A 441 -4.48 -11.52 -15.78
C ALA A 441 -3.39 -10.57 -15.28
N GLU A 442 -3.69 -9.71 -14.29
CA GLU A 442 -2.71 -8.77 -13.73
C GLU A 442 -1.55 -9.48 -13.04
N PHE A 443 -1.83 -10.53 -12.25
CA PHE A 443 -0.77 -11.30 -11.58
C PHE A 443 0.06 -12.13 -12.56
N SER A 444 -0.53 -12.55 -13.68
CA SER A 444 0.16 -13.36 -14.71
C SER A 444 1.16 -12.54 -15.52
N LYS A 445 0.97 -11.23 -15.68
CA LYS A 445 1.77 -10.37 -16.59
C LYS A 445 3.28 -10.57 -16.46
N ALA A 446 3.80 -10.63 -15.24
CA ALA A 446 5.22 -10.75 -14.93
C ALA A 446 5.59 -12.09 -14.27
N ALA A 447 4.66 -13.05 -14.21
CA ALA A 447 4.92 -14.37 -13.65
C ALA A 447 5.81 -15.19 -14.59
N LYS A 448 6.71 -15.98 -14.02
CA LYS A 448 7.61 -16.87 -14.76
C LYS A 448 6.84 -17.95 -15.56
N ASN A 449 5.75 -18.45 -14.97
CA ASN A 449 4.85 -19.44 -15.56
C ASN A 449 3.65 -18.80 -16.31
N LYS A 450 3.79 -17.56 -16.79
CA LYS A 450 2.72 -16.82 -17.49
C LYS A 450 2.03 -17.62 -18.59
N ASN A 451 2.82 -18.26 -19.45
CA ASN A 451 2.26 -18.98 -20.60
C ASN A 451 1.41 -20.20 -20.19
N GLU A 452 1.76 -20.86 -19.10
CA GLU A 452 0.98 -21.97 -18.54
C GLU A 452 -0.39 -21.47 -18.06
N ILE A 453 -0.40 -20.33 -17.33
CA ILE A 453 -1.64 -19.71 -16.83
C ILE A 453 -2.51 -19.24 -17.99
N LEU A 454 -1.93 -18.55 -18.98
CA LEU A 454 -2.68 -18.09 -20.14
C LEU A 454 -3.33 -19.25 -20.89
N ASN A 455 -2.62 -20.36 -21.08
CA ASN A 455 -3.17 -21.55 -21.74
C ASN A 455 -4.29 -22.21 -20.90
N GLU A 456 -4.10 -22.32 -19.57
CA GLU A 456 -5.09 -22.92 -18.67
C GLU A 456 -6.39 -22.12 -18.60
N TYR A 457 -6.29 -20.79 -18.64
CA TYR A 457 -7.43 -19.88 -18.48
C TYR A 457 -7.90 -19.24 -19.80
N GLN A 458 -7.36 -19.65 -20.96
CA GLN A 458 -7.62 -19.05 -22.27
C GLN A 458 -9.11 -18.90 -22.57
N GLU A 459 -9.90 -19.98 -22.45
CA GLU A 459 -11.33 -19.97 -22.73
C GLU A 459 -12.11 -18.97 -21.85
N LEU A 460 -11.65 -18.78 -20.59
CA LEU A 460 -12.27 -17.83 -19.68
C LEU A 460 -11.84 -16.40 -20.00
N PHE A 461 -10.57 -16.19 -20.37
CA PHE A 461 -10.11 -14.86 -20.81
C PHE A 461 -10.83 -14.42 -22.08
N ASP A 462 -10.94 -15.28 -23.09
CA ASP A 462 -11.65 -14.99 -24.34
C ASP A 462 -13.12 -14.64 -24.08
N ARG A 463 -13.77 -15.37 -23.16
CA ARG A 463 -15.17 -15.12 -22.81
C ARG A 463 -15.43 -13.83 -22.05
N TYR A 464 -14.53 -13.42 -21.16
CA TYR A 464 -14.80 -12.35 -20.20
C TYR A 464 -13.91 -11.12 -20.32
N LEU A 465 -12.81 -11.16 -21.05
CA LEU A 465 -11.85 -10.06 -21.17
C LEU A 465 -11.66 -9.51 -22.58
N GLU A 466 -11.97 -10.26 -23.64
CA GLU A 466 -11.80 -9.83 -25.03
C GLU A 466 -13.02 -9.04 -25.59
N GLU A 467 -14.18 -9.08 -24.92
CA GLU A 467 -15.41 -8.42 -25.43
C GLU A 467 -15.44 -6.87 -25.30
N LYS A 468 -14.32 -6.20 -24.96
CA LYS A 468 -14.29 -4.74 -24.72
C LYS A 468 -13.37 -3.94 -25.64
N GLU A 469 -12.96 -4.44 -26.79
CA GLU A 469 -12.31 -3.59 -27.79
C GLU A 469 -13.29 -2.99 -28.83
N ASP A 470 -14.58 -3.33 -28.79
CA ASP A 470 -15.60 -2.90 -29.77
C ASP A 470 -16.73 -1.98 -29.21
N GLU A 471 -16.56 -1.33 -28.03
CA GLU A 471 -17.52 -0.30 -27.57
C GLU A 471 -16.86 1.07 -27.34
#